data_8820de168a2ab282f10edf893148e559
#
_entry.id   8820de168a2ab282f10edf893148e559
#
_cell.length_a   1.000
_cell.length_b   1.000
_cell.length_c   1.000
_cell.angle_alpha   90.00
_cell.angle_beta   90.00
_cell.angle_gamma   90.00
#
_symmetry.space_group_name_H-M   'P 1'
#
loop_
_entity.id
_entity.type
_entity.pdbx_description
1 polymer ?
#
loop_
_entity_poly.entity_id
_entity_poly.type
_entity_poly.pdbx_seq_one_letter_code
_entity_poly.pdbx_strand_id
1 'polypeptide(L)'
;MPTLEWIGKDKVINHHLNVPYRVLERKYSFDENGQHEEDNGSENMIIHGDNLDALKSLLPQYEGRIKCIYIDPPYNTGNEGWVYNDNVNDPRIKKWLGDVVGKEGEDLSRHDKWLCMMYPRLKLLQRLLSDDGVIFISIDDNECANLRLICNEVFGANCFVTDAIWHSSDNSNNNSLSFSEDYNHTLVFSKKAGWRPNFINDPRKRSHFKNPDNDPRGPWFDGNPVNNPGWRPNLQFDITTPNGNVIKHPQNGWRWAMETIEEKLKTGELRFSEDQTRLIRRTYLYELGGLTPSNLWYDLEVTGHTRRAKYDLKTFSLFSSMIWNDLLQ
;
A
#
# COMPACT_ATOMS: atom_id res chain seq x y z
N MET A 1 -8.87 6.58 -21.85
CA MET A 1 -8.62 6.94 -20.45
C MET A 1 -8.55 8.45 -20.36
N PRO A 2 -9.12 9.11 -19.34
CA PRO A 2 -8.93 10.56 -19.20
C PRO A 2 -7.44 10.85 -19.02
N THR A 3 -6.96 11.87 -19.71
CA THR A 3 -5.58 12.34 -19.65
C THR A 3 -5.57 13.65 -18.89
N LEU A 4 -4.68 13.79 -17.90
CA LEU A 4 -4.51 15.04 -17.18
C LEU A 4 -3.61 15.96 -18.02
N GLU A 5 -4.13 17.16 -18.33
CA GLU A 5 -3.37 18.20 -19.00
C GLU A 5 -3.01 19.31 -18.02
N TRP A 6 -1.77 19.78 -18.07
CA TRP A 6 -1.26 20.90 -17.27
C TRP A 6 -0.23 21.71 -18.05
N ILE A 7 0.01 22.93 -17.62
CA ILE A 7 1.00 23.80 -18.26
C ILE A 7 2.41 23.24 -18.01
N GLY A 8 3.18 23.08 -19.10
CA GLY A 8 4.54 22.53 -19.05
C GLY A 8 4.64 21.01 -19.21
N LYS A 9 3.52 20.30 -19.38
CA LYS A 9 3.51 18.83 -19.62
C LYS A 9 4.39 18.44 -20.80
N ASP A 10 4.27 19.14 -21.93
CA ASP A 10 5.01 18.90 -23.16
C ASP A 10 6.54 18.98 -22.95
N LYS A 11 7.01 19.80 -22.02
CA LYS A 11 8.44 19.98 -21.69
C LYS A 11 8.98 18.84 -20.82
N VAL A 12 8.14 18.27 -19.95
CA VAL A 12 8.59 17.28 -18.94
C VAL A 12 8.29 15.85 -19.32
N ILE A 13 7.37 15.60 -20.25
CA ILE A 13 6.92 14.24 -20.62
C ILE A 13 8.08 13.32 -21.02
N ASN A 14 9.09 13.85 -21.70
CA ASN A 14 10.30 13.15 -22.14
C ASN A 14 11.56 13.56 -21.37
N HIS A 15 11.45 14.44 -20.39
CA HIS A 15 12.62 14.99 -19.68
C HIS A 15 13.47 13.90 -19.02
N HIS A 16 12.85 12.86 -18.47
CA HIS A 16 13.52 11.70 -17.88
C HIS A 16 14.52 11.00 -18.82
N LEU A 17 14.35 11.14 -20.13
CA LEU A 17 15.31 10.62 -21.14
C LEU A 17 16.57 11.46 -21.20
N ASN A 18 16.45 12.78 -21.02
CA ASN A 18 17.52 13.76 -21.14
C ASN A 18 18.31 13.98 -19.85
N VAL A 19 17.83 13.46 -18.71
CA VAL A 19 18.57 13.52 -17.45
C VAL A 19 19.89 12.78 -17.59
N PRO A 20 21.04 13.41 -17.24
CA PRO A 20 22.35 12.78 -17.39
C PRO A 20 22.55 11.65 -16.38
N TYR A 21 23.32 10.65 -16.78
CA TYR A 21 23.87 9.70 -15.83
C TYR A 21 25.00 10.35 -15.04
N ARG A 22 24.94 10.24 -13.71
CA ARG A 22 26.03 10.67 -12.83
C ARG A 22 26.74 9.45 -12.27
N VAL A 23 27.99 9.65 -11.87
CA VAL A 23 28.74 8.63 -11.13
C VAL A 23 28.37 8.73 -9.66
N LEU A 24 27.93 7.63 -9.08
CA LEU A 24 27.73 7.52 -7.64
C LEU A 24 29.09 7.29 -7.00
N GLU A 25 29.57 8.27 -6.26
CA GLU A 25 30.85 8.22 -5.56
C GLU A 25 30.63 7.88 -4.10
N ARG A 26 31.20 6.75 -3.64
CA ARG A 26 31.15 6.39 -2.24
C ARG A 26 32.02 7.35 -1.42
N LYS A 27 31.44 7.91 -0.38
CA LYS A 27 32.13 8.82 0.53
C LYS A 27 32.64 8.12 1.78
N TYR A 28 31.82 7.24 2.35
CA TYR A 28 32.14 6.44 3.53
C TYR A 28 31.17 5.26 3.65
N SER A 29 31.49 4.30 4.46
CA SER A 29 30.57 3.28 4.98
C SER A 29 30.32 3.47 6.46
N PHE A 30 29.25 2.89 7.00
CA PHE A 30 28.84 3.02 8.39
C PHE A 30 28.31 1.68 8.89
N ASP A 31 28.71 1.31 10.11
CA ASP A 31 28.21 0.13 10.82
C ASP A 31 28.08 0.42 12.33
N GLU A 32 27.91 -0.61 13.14
CA GLU A 32 27.79 -0.50 14.61
C GLU A 32 29.04 0.10 15.29
N ASN A 33 30.21 0.06 14.64
CA ASN A 33 31.47 0.60 15.15
C ASN A 33 31.71 2.05 14.66
N GLY A 34 30.82 2.59 13.81
CA GLY A 34 30.87 3.97 13.31
C GLY A 34 31.20 4.09 11.84
N GLN A 35 31.83 5.23 11.49
CA GLN A 35 32.17 5.58 10.10
C GLN A 35 33.52 4.99 9.69
N HIS A 36 33.59 4.46 8.48
CA HIS A 36 34.78 3.88 7.85
C HIS A 36 35.00 4.47 6.45
N GLU A 37 36.25 4.72 6.10
CA GLU A 37 36.61 5.14 4.73
C GLU A 37 36.52 3.97 3.74
N GLU A 38 36.74 2.75 4.22
CA GLU A 38 36.72 1.54 3.41
C GLU A 38 35.30 0.96 3.30
N ASP A 39 35.13 0.09 2.30
CA ASP A 39 33.86 -0.65 2.11
C ASP A 39 33.72 -1.72 3.18
N ASN A 40 32.61 -1.69 3.91
CA ASN A 40 32.28 -2.71 4.89
C ASN A 40 31.43 -3.87 4.31
N GLY A 41 31.25 -3.91 2.98
CA GLY A 41 30.47 -4.94 2.28
C GLY A 41 28.96 -4.81 2.44
N SER A 42 28.44 -3.70 2.99
CA SER A 42 27.02 -3.44 3.06
C SER A 42 26.42 -3.22 1.67
N GLU A 43 25.32 -3.91 1.37
CA GLU A 43 24.53 -3.67 0.16
C GLU A 43 23.53 -2.50 0.31
N ASN A 44 23.37 -1.97 1.54
CA ASN A 44 22.54 -0.80 1.79
C ASN A 44 23.31 0.47 1.45
N MET A 45 22.63 1.48 0.88
CA MET A 45 23.25 2.75 0.55
C MET A 45 22.32 3.93 0.79
N ILE A 46 22.91 5.05 1.21
CA ILE A 46 22.27 6.35 1.29
C ILE A 46 22.88 7.20 0.20
N ILE A 47 22.07 7.72 -0.72
CA ILE A 47 22.51 8.53 -1.84
C ILE A 47 22.12 9.98 -1.54
N HIS A 48 23.13 10.85 -1.43
CA HIS A 48 22.94 12.28 -1.22
C HIS A 48 23.13 13.05 -2.53
N GLY A 49 22.14 13.87 -2.91
CA GLY A 49 22.18 14.67 -4.13
C GLY A 49 20.79 14.98 -4.69
N ASP A 50 20.72 15.49 -5.92
CA ASP A 50 19.43 15.63 -6.62
C ASP A 50 18.84 14.26 -6.92
N ASN A 51 17.61 14.04 -6.48
CA ASN A 51 16.96 12.72 -6.59
C ASN A 51 16.66 12.33 -8.05
N LEU A 52 16.44 13.28 -8.97
CA LEU A 52 16.22 12.98 -10.38
C LEU A 52 17.50 12.44 -11.04
N ASP A 53 18.66 13.08 -10.75
CA ASP A 53 19.98 12.61 -11.18
C ASP A 53 20.31 11.25 -10.55
N ALA A 54 20.03 11.09 -9.25
CA ALA A 54 20.25 9.83 -8.54
C ALA A 54 19.42 8.68 -9.13
N LEU A 55 18.13 8.87 -9.37
CA LEU A 55 17.26 7.87 -9.98
C LEU A 55 17.76 7.46 -11.37
N LYS A 56 18.19 8.42 -12.18
CA LYS A 56 18.77 8.14 -13.50
C LYS A 56 20.04 7.30 -13.39
N SER A 57 20.88 7.64 -12.42
CA SER A 57 22.18 6.99 -12.21
C SER A 57 22.08 5.58 -11.65
N LEU A 58 20.95 5.24 -11.03
CA LEU A 58 20.66 3.88 -10.55
C LEU A 58 20.25 2.92 -11.69
N LEU A 59 19.73 3.42 -12.81
CA LEU A 59 19.20 2.56 -13.88
C LEU A 59 20.20 1.52 -14.40
N PRO A 60 21.49 1.84 -14.64
CA PRO A 60 22.42 0.84 -15.19
C PRO A 60 22.54 -0.44 -14.36
N GLN A 61 22.34 -0.34 -13.05
CA GLN A 61 22.43 -1.48 -12.12
C GLN A 61 21.09 -2.04 -11.69
N TYR A 62 20.06 -1.20 -11.59
CA TYR A 62 18.80 -1.55 -10.92
C TYR A 62 17.55 -1.48 -11.80
N GLU A 63 17.67 -1.18 -13.11
CA GLU A 63 16.50 -1.18 -13.99
C GLU A 63 15.80 -2.54 -13.98
N GLY A 64 14.50 -2.54 -13.69
CA GLY A 64 13.69 -3.75 -13.64
C GLY A 64 14.01 -4.69 -12.47
N ARG A 65 14.70 -4.22 -11.42
CA ARG A 65 15.15 -5.09 -10.31
C ARG A 65 14.56 -4.75 -8.95
N ILE A 66 13.98 -3.56 -8.78
CA ILE A 66 13.47 -3.10 -7.48
C ILE A 66 12.09 -3.70 -7.23
N LYS A 67 11.95 -4.43 -6.12
CA LYS A 67 10.70 -5.09 -5.73
C LYS A 67 9.70 -4.15 -5.06
N CYS A 68 10.20 -3.20 -4.26
CA CYS A 68 9.38 -2.27 -3.52
C CYS A 68 10.01 -0.89 -3.51
N ILE A 69 9.22 0.11 -3.84
CA ILE A 69 9.59 1.53 -3.74
C ILE A 69 8.60 2.19 -2.79
N TYR A 70 9.11 3.03 -1.88
CA TYR A 70 8.30 3.96 -1.10
C TYR A 70 8.82 5.37 -1.36
N ILE A 71 7.90 6.29 -1.62
CA ILE A 71 8.21 7.71 -1.72
C ILE A 71 7.21 8.54 -0.92
N ASP A 72 7.73 9.63 -0.38
CA ASP A 72 6.99 10.65 0.38
C ASP A 72 7.28 12.01 -0.26
N PRO A 73 6.61 12.35 -1.37
CA PRO A 73 6.84 13.61 -2.08
C PRO A 73 6.28 14.79 -1.30
N PRO A 74 6.67 16.04 -1.64
CA PRO A 74 6.04 17.24 -1.08
C PRO A 74 4.53 17.21 -1.29
N TYR A 75 3.75 17.49 -0.23
CA TYR A 75 2.27 17.46 -0.27
C TYR A 75 1.66 18.71 -0.92
N ASN A 76 2.47 19.72 -1.16
CA ASN A 76 2.06 20.96 -1.84
C ASN A 76 0.93 21.72 -1.10
N THR A 77 0.98 21.72 0.22
CA THR A 77 -0.07 22.29 1.10
C THR A 77 -0.25 23.80 1.00
N GLY A 78 0.70 24.50 0.38
CA GLY A 78 0.68 25.96 0.27
C GLY A 78 1.19 26.71 1.52
N ASN A 79 1.57 26.02 2.57
CA ASN A 79 2.13 26.62 3.79
C ASN A 79 3.61 26.95 3.61
N GLU A 80 3.94 28.23 3.48
CA GLU A 80 5.30 28.71 3.20
C GLU A 80 6.26 28.74 4.41
N GLY A 81 5.77 28.41 5.60
CA GLY A 81 6.51 28.63 6.85
C GLY A 81 7.16 27.40 7.50
N TRP A 82 7.13 26.24 6.88
CA TRP A 82 7.68 25.01 7.46
C TRP A 82 9.14 24.78 7.02
N VAL A 83 9.93 24.19 7.93
CA VAL A 83 11.34 23.81 7.72
C VAL A 83 11.50 22.81 6.57
N TYR A 84 10.48 22.00 6.32
CA TYR A 84 10.30 21.25 5.08
C TYR A 84 9.54 22.14 4.10
N ASN A 85 10.19 22.53 3.03
CA ASN A 85 9.57 23.31 1.98
C ASN A 85 8.64 22.40 1.17
N ASP A 86 7.41 22.20 1.69
CA ASP A 86 6.34 21.45 1.02
C ASP A 86 5.89 22.13 -0.28
N ASN A 87 6.36 23.36 -0.50
CA ASN A 87 6.16 24.09 -1.74
C ASN A 87 7.28 23.79 -2.73
N VAL A 88 6.91 23.58 -3.98
CA VAL A 88 7.81 23.50 -5.14
C VAL A 88 8.55 24.85 -5.36
N ASN A 89 8.74 25.64 -4.33
CA ASN A 89 9.40 26.95 -4.31
C ASN A 89 10.89 26.89 -3.92
N ASP A 90 11.46 25.69 -3.72
CA ASP A 90 12.90 25.54 -3.55
C ASP A 90 13.63 26.25 -4.71
N PRO A 91 14.63 27.08 -4.45
CA PRO A 91 15.38 27.80 -5.49
C PRO A 91 15.96 26.88 -6.57
N ARG A 92 16.33 25.65 -6.23
CA ARG A 92 16.83 24.63 -7.17
C ARG A 92 15.71 24.13 -8.07
N ILE A 93 14.50 23.90 -7.54
CA ILE A 93 13.32 23.49 -8.32
C ILE A 93 12.86 24.65 -9.20
N LYS A 94 12.85 25.89 -8.69
CA LYS A 94 12.56 27.09 -9.50
C LYS A 94 13.53 27.24 -10.66
N LYS A 95 14.83 27.08 -10.40
CA LYS A 95 15.85 27.13 -11.44
C LYS A 95 15.61 26.02 -12.47
N TRP A 96 15.41 24.79 -12.01
CA TRP A 96 15.14 23.64 -12.87
C TRP A 96 13.89 23.85 -13.73
N LEU A 97 12.77 24.34 -13.14
CA LEU A 97 11.55 24.69 -13.89
C LEU A 97 11.82 25.77 -14.93
N GLY A 98 12.57 26.82 -14.59
CA GLY A 98 12.96 27.85 -15.51
C GLY A 98 13.83 27.31 -16.67
N ASP A 99 14.75 26.40 -16.38
CA ASP A 99 15.62 25.78 -17.39
C ASP A 99 14.88 24.81 -18.31
N VAL A 100 13.88 24.05 -17.77
CA VAL A 100 13.17 22.98 -18.48
C VAL A 100 11.87 23.46 -19.12
N VAL A 101 11.08 24.24 -18.40
CA VAL A 101 9.77 24.74 -18.85
C VAL A 101 9.87 26.10 -19.54
N GLY A 102 10.91 26.88 -19.19
CA GLY A 102 11.18 28.18 -19.79
C GLY A 102 10.24 29.28 -19.29
N LYS A 103 9.90 30.26 -20.17
CA LYS A 103 9.08 31.43 -19.82
C LYS A 103 7.66 31.05 -19.32
N GLU A 104 7.12 29.94 -19.78
CA GLU A 104 5.82 29.43 -19.30
C GLU A 104 5.84 29.08 -17.80
N GLY A 105 7.07 28.90 -17.23
CA GLY A 105 7.25 28.64 -15.81
C GLY A 105 6.81 29.75 -14.85
N GLU A 106 6.67 30.99 -15.35
CA GLU A 106 6.21 32.13 -14.56
C GLU A 106 4.69 32.09 -14.29
N ASP A 107 3.92 31.53 -15.23
CA ASP A 107 2.46 31.43 -15.17
C ASP A 107 1.94 30.12 -14.55
N LEU A 108 2.84 29.22 -14.13
CA LEU A 108 2.46 27.92 -13.57
C LEU A 108 1.76 28.08 -12.20
N SER A 109 0.61 27.45 -12.06
CA SER A 109 0.01 27.21 -10.76
C SER A 109 0.90 26.32 -9.89
N ARG A 110 0.65 26.28 -8.58
CA ARG A 110 1.40 25.37 -7.69
C ARG A 110 1.24 23.90 -8.10
N HIS A 111 0.07 23.51 -8.61
CA HIS A 111 -0.22 22.16 -9.07
C HIS A 111 0.53 21.80 -10.34
N ASP A 112 0.60 22.74 -11.32
CA ASP A 112 1.39 22.54 -12.54
C ASP A 112 2.87 22.31 -12.23
N LYS A 113 3.43 23.12 -11.31
CA LYS A 113 4.84 22.98 -10.84
C LYS A 113 5.08 21.62 -10.22
N TRP A 114 4.14 21.17 -9.37
CA TRP A 114 4.22 19.87 -8.71
C TRP A 114 4.17 18.72 -9.72
N LEU A 115 3.25 18.78 -10.67
CA LEU A 115 3.12 17.80 -11.75
C LEU A 115 4.36 17.74 -12.64
N CYS A 116 4.94 18.90 -13.01
CA CYS A 116 6.19 18.97 -13.76
C CYS A 116 7.34 18.33 -13.00
N MET A 117 7.43 18.54 -11.69
CA MET A 117 8.46 17.94 -10.84
C MET A 117 8.27 16.41 -10.72
N MET A 118 7.06 15.94 -10.51
CA MET A 118 6.78 14.54 -10.22
C MET A 118 6.85 13.63 -11.44
N TYR A 119 6.37 14.10 -12.60
CA TYR A 119 6.23 13.25 -13.78
C TYR A 119 7.52 12.54 -14.20
N PRO A 120 8.67 13.23 -14.42
CA PRO A 120 9.90 12.57 -14.82
C PRO A 120 10.46 11.62 -13.75
N ARG A 121 10.22 11.91 -12.46
CA ARG A 121 10.60 11.04 -11.35
C ARG A 121 9.81 9.74 -11.37
N LEU A 122 8.49 9.82 -11.52
CA LEU A 122 7.62 8.65 -11.63
C LEU A 122 7.99 7.77 -12.83
N LYS A 123 8.39 8.38 -13.97
CA LYS A 123 8.88 7.62 -15.13
C LYS A 123 10.14 6.81 -14.81
N LEU A 124 11.10 7.40 -14.08
CA LEU A 124 12.32 6.70 -13.67
C LEU A 124 12.03 5.62 -12.61
N LEU A 125 11.20 5.93 -11.62
CA LEU A 125 10.77 4.97 -10.60
C LEU A 125 10.07 3.76 -11.24
N GLN A 126 9.19 4.01 -12.21
CA GLN A 126 8.53 2.95 -12.95
C GLN A 126 9.54 2.03 -13.69
N ARG A 127 10.62 2.60 -14.25
CA ARG A 127 11.68 1.81 -14.90
C ARG A 127 12.47 0.95 -13.93
N LEU A 128 12.75 1.45 -12.73
CA LEU A 128 13.46 0.71 -11.68
C LEU A 128 12.68 -0.52 -11.17
N LEU A 129 11.34 -0.45 -11.15
CA LEU A 129 10.51 -1.55 -10.67
C LEU A 129 10.68 -2.81 -11.51
N SER A 130 10.84 -3.96 -10.82
CA SER A 130 10.73 -5.30 -11.42
C SER A 130 9.29 -5.58 -11.86
N ASP A 131 9.10 -6.58 -12.69
CA ASP A 131 7.79 -6.95 -13.22
C ASP A 131 6.74 -7.26 -12.15
N ASP A 132 7.17 -7.79 -11.02
CA ASP A 132 6.37 -8.05 -9.82
C ASP A 132 6.53 -6.97 -8.73
N GLY A 133 7.14 -5.84 -9.08
CA GLY A 133 7.40 -4.73 -8.18
C GLY A 133 6.18 -3.83 -7.94
N VAL A 134 6.22 -3.13 -6.82
CA VAL A 134 5.15 -2.25 -6.33
C VAL A 134 5.73 -0.95 -5.80
N ILE A 135 5.00 0.16 -5.99
CA ILE A 135 5.32 1.47 -5.42
C ILE A 135 4.22 1.94 -4.49
N PHE A 136 4.62 2.47 -3.35
CA PHE A 136 3.79 3.14 -2.36
C PHE A 136 4.13 4.62 -2.37
N ILE A 137 3.13 5.49 -2.44
CA ILE A 137 3.31 6.94 -2.55
C ILE A 137 2.41 7.60 -1.53
N SER A 138 3.00 8.16 -0.46
CA SER A 138 2.26 8.94 0.53
C SER A 138 1.91 10.31 -0.01
N ILE A 139 0.72 10.78 0.27
CA ILE A 139 0.21 12.09 -0.15
C ILE A 139 -1.00 12.49 0.70
N ASP A 140 -1.32 13.77 0.75
CA ASP A 140 -2.57 14.27 1.29
C ASP A 140 -3.59 14.62 0.20
N ASP A 141 -4.74 15.16 0.59
CA ASP A 141 -5.83 15.54 -0.32
C ASP A 141 -5.45 16.64 -1.32
N ASN A 142 -4.40 17.47 -1.05
CA ASN A 142 -4.02 18.55 -1.95
C ASN A 142 -3.63 18.04 -3.34
N GLU A 143 -2.89 16.93 -3.41
CA GLU A 143 -2.38 16.39 -4.68
C GLU A 143 -2.80 14.93 -4.95
N CYS A 144 -3.58 14.29 -4.09
CA CYS A 144 -3.99 12.90 -4.25
C CYS A 144 -4.67 12.63 -5.60
N ALA A 145 -5.61 13.49 -6.01
CA ALA A 145 -6.32 13.35 -7.28
C ALA A 145 -5.38 13.49 -8.48
N ASN A 146 -4.49 14.50 -8.46
CA ASN A 146 -3.51 14.75 -9.51
C ASN A 146 -2.50 13.60 -9.60
N LEU A 147 -1.96 13.16 -8.44
CA LEU A 147 -1.05 12.02 -8.36
C LEU A 147 -1.68 10.75 -8.93
N ARG A 148 -2.94 10.48 -8.59
CA ARG A 148 -3.67 9.33 -9.11
C ARG A 148 -3.75 9.34 -10.64
N LEU A 149 -4.03 10.51 -11.23
CA LEU A 149 -4.16 10.64 -12.69
C LEU A 149 -2.82 10.48 -13.40
N ILE A 150 -1.74 11.12 -12.91
CA ILE A 150 -0.42 10.95 -13.53
C ILE A 150 0.13 9.54 -13.34
N CYS A 151 -0.13 8.89 -12.20
CA CYS A 151 0.24 7.49 -12.00
C CYS A 151 -0.54 6.54 -12.94
N ASN A 152 -1.81 6.81 -13.21
CA ASN A 152 -2.55 6.07 -14.23
C ASN A 152 -1.93 6.20 -15.62
N GLU A 153 -1.37 7.38 -15.95
CA GLU A 153 -0.67 7.61 -17.22
C GLU A 153 0.70 6.91 -17.26
N VAL A 154 1.45 6.96 -16.16
CA VAL A 154 2.80 6.40 -16.09
C VAL A 154 2.82 4.89 -15.96
N PHE A 155 2.03 4.33 -15.04
CA PHE A 155 1.99 2.90 -14.72
C PHE A 155 0.89 2.14 -15.49
N GLY A 156 -0.15 2.84 -15.90
CA GLY A 156 -1.38 2.25 -16.43
C GLY A 156 -2.48 2.13 -15.37
N ALA A 157 -3.73 2.44 -15.74
CA ALA A 157 -4.86 2.38 -14.79
C ALA A 157 -5.10 0.98 -14.22
N ASN A 158 -4.79 -0.08 -14.99
CA ASN A 158 -4.93 -1.47 -14.54
C ASN A 158 -3.85 -1.89 -13.52
N CYS A 159 -2.82 -1.06 -13.35
CA CYS A 159 -1.75 -1.27 -12.38
C CYS A 159 -2.03 -0.60 -11.02
N PHE A 160 -3.13 0.13 -10.91
CA PHE A 160 -3.58 0.62 -9.61
C PHE A 160 -4.00 -0.54 -8.72
N VAL A 161 -3.43 -0.62 -7.54
CA VAL A 161 -3.71 -1.66 -6.55
C VAL A 161 -4.74 -1.18 -5.55
N THR A 162 -4.45 -0.10 -4.86
CA THR A 162 -5.34 0.48 -3.84
C THR A 162 -4.92 1.89 -3.47
N ASP A 163 -5.82 2.59 -2.81
CA ASP A 163 -5.56 3.74 -1.97
C ASP A 163 -5.66 3.26 -0.51
N ALA A 164 -4.53 3.26 0.19
CA ALA A 164 -4.49 2.93 1.60
C ALA A 164 -4.65 4.21 2.42
N ILE A 165 -5.67 4.24 3.26
CA ILE A 165 -5.98 5.37 4.13
C ILE A 165 -5.25 5.18 5.45
N TRP A 166 -4.29 6.04 5.70
CA TRP A 166 -3.51 6.04 6.93
C TRP A 166 -4.07 7.06 7.91
N HIS A 167 -4.62 6.59 9.03
CA HIS A 167 -5.01 7.42 10.16
C HIS A 167 -3.74 7.98 10.81
N SER A 168 -3.44 9.25 10.53
CA SER A 168 -2.15 9.89 10.85
C SER A 168 -2.19 10.75 12.12
N SER A 169 -3.38 11.07 12.64
CA SER A 169 -3.58 11.92 13.81
C SER A 169 -4.53 11.26 14.81
N ASP A 170 -4.16 11.27 16.08
CA ASP A 170 -4.96 10.76 17.21
C ASP A 170 -5.86 11.84 17.86
N ASN A 171 -5.74 13.08 17.43
CA ASN A 171 -6.50 14.20 17.97
C ASN A 171 -7.13 15.01 16.86
N SER A 172 -8.45 15.20 16.95
CA SER A 172 -9.16 16.12 16.06
C SER A 172 -8.62 17.55 16.19
N ASN A 173 -8.44 18.20 15.06
CA ASN A 173 -7.97 19.58 15.02
C ASN A 173 -9.09 20.55 15.43
N ASN A 174 -9.02 21.05 16.68
CA ASN A 174 -10.01 21.98 17.22
C ASN A 174 -10.06 23.35 16.50
N ASN A 175 -9.07 23.65 15.65
CA ASN A 175 -9.01 24.88 14.87
C ASN A 175 -9.60 24.72 13.47
N SER A 176 -10.06 23.55 13.10
CA SER A 176 -10.72 23.30 11.82
C SER A 176 -12.10 23.97 11.80
N LEU A 177 -12.39 24.71 10.75
CA LEU A 177 -13.72 25.32 10.52
C LEU A 177 -14.74 24.34 9.93
N SER A 178 -14.29 23.15 9.53
CA SER A 178 -15.11 22.10 8.93
C SER A 178 -14.77 20.74 9.57
N PHE A 179 -14.37 19.76 8.79
CA PHE A 179 -13.93 18.47 9.29
C PHE A 179 -12.44 18.49 9.66
N SER A 180 -12.06 17.70 10.68
CA SER A 180 -10.65 17.45 10.97
C SER A 180 -10.05 16.54 9.90
N GLU A 181 -8.85 16.85 9.47
CA GLU A 181 -8.08 16.03 8.53
C GLU A 181 -7.20 15.08 9.33
N ASP A 182 -7.72 13.88 9.63
CA ASP A 182 -7.09 12.94 10.54
C ASP A 182 -6.37 11.80 9.78
N TYR A 183 -6.28 11.87 8.46
CA TYR A 183 -5.71 10.84 7.62
C TYR A 183 -4.87 11.39 6.48
N ASN A 184 -4.04 10.52 5.92
CA ASN A 184 -3.34 10.71 4.66
C ASN A 184 -3.57 9.52 3.75
N HIS A 185 -3.31 9.70 2.47
CA HIS A 185 -3.37 8.67 1.44
C HIS A 185 -2.01 7.99 1.27
N THR A 186 -2.04 6.73 0.91
CA THR A 186 -0.89 6.03 0.34
C THR A 186 -1.37 5.32 -0.93
N LEU A 187 -1.11 5.95 -2.09
CA LEU A 187 -1.45 5.35 -3.37
C LEU A 187 -0.50 4.22 -3.70
N VAL A 188 -1.05 3.07 -4.08
CA VAL A 188 -0.28 1.87 -4.39
C VAL A 188 -0.47 1.50 -5.85
N PHE A 189 0.65 1.43 -6.58
CA PHE A 189 0.69 1.00 -7.98
C PHE A 189 1.69 -0.14 -8.16
N SER A 190 1.35 -1.10 -9.01
CA SER A 190 2.26 -2.16 -9.41
C SER A 190 2.90 -1.88 -10.77
N LYS A 191 4.01 -2.54 -11.06
CA LYS A 191 4.64 -2.48 -12.39
C LYS A 191 3.77 -3.10 -13.47
N LYS A 192 3.14 -4.25 -13.17
CA LYS A 192 2.22 -4.98 -14.05
C LYS A 192 0.89 -5.21 -13.35
N ALA A 193 -0.18 -5.25 -14.13
CA ALA A 193 -1.51 -5.56 -13.63
C ALA A 193 -1.57 -6.95 -12.97
N GLY A 194 -2.43 -7.08 -11.95
CA GLY A 194 -2.66 -8.34 -11.25
C GLY A 194 -1.72 -8.62 -10.07
N TRP A 195 -0.90 -7.67 -9.67
CA TRP A 195 -0.10 -7.77 -8.44
C TRP A 195 -0.98 -8.01 -7.22
N ARG A 196 -0.50 -8.82 -6.28
CA ARG A 196 -1.21 -9.13 -5.03
C ARG A 196 -0.24 -9.03 -3.86
N PRO A 197 -0.69 -8.45 -2.73
CA PRO A 197 0.10 -8.45 -1.50
C PRO A 197 0.22 -9.85 -0.94
N ASN A 198 1.24 -10.08 -0.15
CA ASN A 198 1.33 -11.28 0.68
C ASN A 198 0.17 -11.29 1.69
N PHE A 199 -0.37 -12.47 1.94
CA PHE A 199 -1.34 -12.63 3.00
C PHE A 199 -0.69 -12.47 4.37
N ILE A 200 -1.42 -11.84 5.29
CA ILE A 200 -1.01 -11.72 6.68
C ILE A 200 -1.69 -12.81 7.53
N ASN A 201 -1.01 -13.23 8.59
CA ASN A 201 -1.58 -14.09 9.60
C ASN A 201 -1.73 -13.27 10.89
N ASP A 202 -2.94 -12.79 11.17
CA ASP A 202 -3.26 -12.06 12.39
C ASP A 202 -4.04 -12.98 13.35
N PRO A 203 -3.41 -13.48 14.43
CA PRO A 203 -4.07 -14.37 15.39
C PRO A 203 -5.30 -13.73 16.05
N ARG A 204 -5.30 -12.39 16.22
CA ARG A 204 -6.45 -11.66 16.83
C ARG A 204 -7.70 -11.81 15.98
N LYS A 205 -7.57 -11.70 14.65
CA LYS A 205 -8.67 -11.88 13.68
C LYS A 205 -9.09 -13.34 13.50
N ARG A 206 -8.30 -14.28 14.02
CA ARG A 206 -8.56 -15.73 13.99
C ARG A 206 -8.94 -16.31 15.36
N SER A 207 -9.13 -15.49 16.38
CA SER A 207 -9.44 -15.90 17.76
C SER A 207 -10.78 -16.65 17.92
N HIS A 208 -11.67 -16.54 16.93
CA HIS A 208 -12.94 -17.28 16.90
C HIS A 208 -12.78 -18.74 16.46
N PHE A 209 -11.62 -19.12 15.86
CA PHE A 209 -11.31 -20.52 15.60
C PHE A 209 -10.88 -21.20 16.89
N LYS A 210 -11.57 -22.27 17.26
CA LYS A 210 -11.31 -23.05 18.46
C LYS A 210 -11.34 -24.54 18.12
N ASN A 211 -10.78 -25.36 18.98
CA ASN A 211 -10.84 -26.82 18.85
C ASN A 211 -11.37 -27.46 20.14
N PRO A 212 -12.66 -27.26 20.45
CA PRO A 212 -13.23 -27.73 21.72
C PRO A 212 -13.38 -29.25 21.78
N ASP A 213 -13.45 -29.93 20.66
CA ASP A 213 -13.64 -31.38 20.52
C ASP A 213 -12.33 -32.12 20.16
N ASN A 214 -11.17 -31.43 20.18
CA ASN A 214 -9.87 -31.97 19.80
C ASN A 214 -9.87 -32.62 18.40
N ASP A 215 -10.59 -32.03 17.45
CA ASP A 215 -10.60 -32.50 16.06
C ASP A 215 -9.15 -32.54 15.52
N PRO A 216 -8.68 -33.68 14.98
CA PRO A 216 -7.31 -33.82 14.47
C PRO A 216 -7.00 -32.88 13.30
N ARG A 217 -8.01 -32.33 12.63
CA ARG A 217 -7.88 -31.33 11.57
C ARG A 217 -7.53 -29.93 12.10
N GLY A 218 -7.63 -29.72 13.42
CA GLY A 218 -7.25 -28.47 14.07
C GLY A 218 -8.43 -27.53 14.36
N PRO A 219 -8.12 -26.23 14.64
CA PRO A 219 -9.15 -25.26 15.01
C PRO A 219 -10.17 -25.00 13.90
N TRP A 220 -11.40 -24.83 14.28
CA TRP A 220 -12.54 -24.58 13.40
C TRP A 220 -13.54 -23.58 14.02
N PHE A 221 -14.46 -23.07 13.22
CA PHE A 221 -15.63 -22.35 13.71
C PHE A 221 -16.88 -22.75 12.93
N ASP A 222 -18.04 -22.60 13.55
CA ASP A 222 -19.32 -22.75 12.88
C ASP A 222 -19.62 -21.49 12.08
N GLY A 223 -19.52 -21.60 10.79
CA GLY A 223 -19.70 -20.44 9.92
C GLY A 223 -19.58 -20.80 8.45
N ASN A 224 -19.78 -19.80 7.63
CA ASN A 224 -19.91 -19.87 6.20
C ASN A 224 -21.28 -20.36 5.71
N PRO A 225 -21.80 -19.74 4.66
CA PRO A 225 -23.12 -20.06 4.14
C PRO A 225 -23.20 -21.48 3.60
N VAL A 226 -24.28 -22.17 3.96
CA VAL A 226 -24.69 -23.45 3.38
C VAL A 226 -25.61 -23.28 2.17
N ASN A 227 -26.06 -22.04 1.91
CA ASN A 227 -26.88 -21.64 0.78
C ASN A 227 -26.02 -21.31 -0.45
N ASN A 228 -26.62 -21.41 -1.62
CA ASN A 228 -26.02 -20.97 -2.87
C ASN A 228 -26.11 -19.42 -3.01
N PRO A 229 -25.07 -18.73 -3.53
CA PRO A 229 -25.15 -17.28 -3.78
C PRO A 229 -26.14 -16.91 -4.89
N GLY A 230 -26.38 -17.82 -5.85
CA GLY A 230 -27.35 -17.64 -6.95
C GLY A 230 -28.40 -18.74 -6.92
N TRP A 231 -29.58 -18.45 -7.51
CA TRP A 231 -30.67 -19.40 -7.57
C TRP A 231 -30.30 -20.66 -8.37
N ARG A 232 -30.55 -21.85 -7.76
CA ARG A 232 -30.27 -23.16 -8.33
C ARG A 232 -31.45 -24.11 -8.11
N PRO A 233 -32.28 -24.37 -9.14
CA PRO A 233 -33.48 -25.18 -9.00
C PRO A 233 -33.20 -26.63 -8.59
N ASN A 234 -32.10 -27.21 -9.06
CA ASN A 234 -31.68 -28.57 -8.75
C ASN A 234 -31.12 -28.77 -7.33
N LEU A 235 -30.92 -27.68 -6.57
CA LEU A 235 -30.44 -27.69 -5.21
C LEU A 235 -31.52 -27.25 -4.18
N GLN A 236 -32.78 -27.26 -4.59
CA GLN A 236 -33.93 -26.91 -3.78
C GLN A 236 -34.63 -28.20 -3.31
N PHE A 237 -34.10 -28.81 -2.28
CA PHE A 237 -34.66 -30.01 -1.64
C PHE A 237 -34.61 -29.87 -0.13
N ASP A 238 -35.56 -30.47 0.53
CA ASP A 238 -35.65 -30.48 2.00
C ASP A 238 -34.77 -31.59 2.58
N ILE A 239 -34.15 -31.36 3.73
CA ILE A 239 -33.30 -32.32 4.43
C ILE A 239 -34.03 -32.83 5.64
N THR A 240 -34.23 -34.15 5.74
CA THR A 240 -34.77 -34.79 6.94
C THR A 240 -33.63 -35.14 7.90
N THR A 241 -33.70 -34.65 9.13
CA THR A 241 -32.71 -34.89 10.16
C THR A 241 -32.94 -36.21 10.90
N PRO A 242 -31.95 -36.74 11.65
CA PRO A 242 -32.10 -38.00 12.38
C PRO A 242 -33.26 -38.08 13.40
N ASN A 243 -33.68 -36.94 13.97
CA ASN A 243 -34.83 -36.86 14.85
C ASN A 243 -36.18 -36.67 14.13
N GLY A 244 -36.17 -36.66 12.80
CA GLY A 244 -37.36 -36.50 11.96
C GLY A 244 -37.76 -35.07 11.63
N ASN A 245 -37.00 -34.07 12.05
CA ASN A 245 -37.26 -32.70 11.66
C ASN A 245 -36.94 -32.50 10.15
N VAL A 246 -37.65 -31.57 9.53
CA VAL A 246 -37.42 -31.21 8.12
C VAL A 246 -36.85 -29.82 8.05
N ILE A 247 -35.62 -29.71 7.53
CA ILE A 247 -34.94 -28.43 7.26
C ILE A 247 -35.26 -28.04 5.83
N LYS A 248 -35.97 -26.92 5.68
CA LYS A 248 -36.30 -26.35 4.36
C LYS A 248 -35.07 -25.83 3.68
N HIS A 249 -35.02 -26.00 2.36
CA HIS A 249 -33.92 -25.41 1.56
C HIS A 249 -33.91 -23.89 1.63
N PRO A 250 -32.72 -23.26 1.55
CA PRO A 250 -32.60 -21.80 1.40
C PRO A 250 -33.26 -21.32 0.10
N GLN A 251 -33.62 -20.03 0.03
CA GLN A 251 -34.26 -19.41 -1.13
C GLN A 251 -33.54 -19.70 -2.45
N ASN A 252 -32.21 -19.68 -2.46
CA ASN A 252 -31.39 -19.95 -3.63
C ASN A 252 -30.99 -21.41 -3.81
N GLY A 253 -31.48 -22.32 -2.93
CA GLY A 253 -31.05 -23.70 -2.82
C GLY A 253 -29.80 -23.89 -1.98
N TRP A 254 -29.47 -25.16 -1.72
CA TRP A 254 -28.26 -25.55 -0.99
C TRP A 254 -27.00 -25.26 -1.81
N ARG A 255 -25.87 -25.21 -1.14
CA ARG A 255 -24.57 -25.02 -1.79
C ARG A 255 -24.10 -26.28 -2.53
N TRP A 256 -24.57 -27.45 -2.11
CA TRP A 256 -24.17 -28.77 -2.61
C TRP A 256 -25.38 -29.64 -2.89
N ALA A 257 -25.18 -30.67 -3.71
CA ALA A 257 -26.15 -31.72 -3.91
C ALA A 257 -26.30 -32.59 -2.66
N MET A 258 -27.39 -33.39 -2.58
CA MET A 258 -27.71 -34.20 -1.41
C MET A 258 -26.57 -35.18 -1.06
N GLU A 259 -26.02 -35.85 -2.06
CA GLU A 259 -24.96 -36.84 -1.89
C GLU A 259 -23.70 -36.19 -1.25
N THR A 260 -23.38 -34.96 -1.67
CA THR A 260 -22.25 -34.21 -1.11
C THR A 260 -22.55 -33.75 0.32
N ILE A 261 -23.82 -33.38 0.64
CA ILE A 261 -24.23 -33.04 1.99
C ILE A 261 -24.11 -34.24 2.91
N GLU A 262 -24.54 -35.40 2.46
CA GLU A 262 -24.45 -36.64 3.24
C GLU A 262 -22.97 -37.03 3.51
N GLU A 263 -22.11 -36.91 2.50
CA GLU A 263 -20.68 -37.14 2.67
C GLU A 263 -20.09 -36.17 3.71
N LYS A 264 -20.40 -34.89 3.58
CA LYS A 264 -19.92 -33.85 4.51
C LYS A 264 -20.48 -34.00 5.93
N LEU A 265 -21.66 -34.55 6.09
CA LEU A 265 -22.19 -34.92 7.40
C LEU A 265 -21.41 -36.10 8.01
N LYS A 266 -21.04 -37.12 7.19
CA LYS A 266 -20.20 -38.24 7.63
C LYS A 266 -18.78 -37.79 8.03
N THR A 267 -18.18 -36.86 7.30
CA THR A 267 -16.87 -36.33 7.61
C THR A 267 -16.85 -35.27 8.71
N GLY A 268 -18.03 -34.81 9.17
CA GLY A 268 -18.17 -33.77 10.18
C GLY A 268 -17.87 -32.35 9.68
N GLU A 269 -17.72 -32.14 8.39
CA GLU A 269 -17.66 -30.78 7.81
C GLU A 269 -19.00 -30.06 7.86
N LEU A 270 -20.09 -30.83 7.76
CA LEU A 270 -21.44 -30.36 8.05
C LEU A 270 -21.95 -31.06 9.29
N ARG A 271 -22.76 -30.38 10.06
CA ARG A 271 -23.46 -30.91 11.20
C ARG A 271 -24.83 -30.27 11.34
N PHE A 272 -25.74 -30.94 12.01
CA PHE A 272 -26.98 -30.32 12.43
C PHE A 272 -26.75 -29.50 13.72
N SER A 273 -27.50 -28.41 13.90
CA SER A 273 -27.61 -27.74 15.20
C SER A 273 -28.14 -28.73 16.28
N GLU A 274 -27.93 -28.40 17.56
CA GLU A 274 -28.36 -29.26 18.66
C GLU A 274 -29.86 -29.56 18.62
N ASP A 275 -30.67 -28.56 18.26
CA ASP A 275 -32.11 -28.67 18.05
C ASP A 275 -32.51 -29.30 16.70
N GLN A 276 -31.51 -29.63 15.87
CA GLN A 276 -31.69 -30.19 14.53
C GLN A 276 -32.63 -29.38 13.62
N THR A 277 -32.61 -28.06 13.76
CA THR A 277 -33.41 -27.14 12.92
C THR A 277 -32.58 -26.48 11.82
N ARG A 278 -31.26 -26.59 11.89
CA ARG A 278 -30.33 -25.94 10.94
C ARG A 278 -29.18 -26.86 10.53
N LEU A 279 -28.75 -26.73 9.29
CA LEU A 279 -27.49 -27.28 8.80
C LEU A 279 -26.39 -26.27 9.02
N ILE A 280 -25.28 -26.66 9.65
CA ILE A 280 -24.15 -25.81 10.01
C ILE A 280 -22.91 -26.34 9.33
N ARG A 281 -22.09 -25.44 8.77
CA ARG A 281 -20.81 -25.79 8.19
C ARG A 281 -19.69 -25.48 9.18
N ARG A 282 -18.84 -26.48 9.48
CA ARG A 282 -17.52 -26.26 10.07
C ARG A 282 -16.56 -25.73 9.04
N THR A 283 -15.88 -24.67 9.36
CA THR A 283 -14.79 -24.13 8.55
C THR A 283 -13.49 -24.24 9.35
N TYR A 284 -12.53 -24.95 8.81
CA TYR A 284 -11.25 -25.18 9.48
C TYR A 284 -10.24 -24.07 9.16
N LEU A 285 -9.41 -23.75 10.14
CA LEU A 285 -8.40 -22.69 10.00
C LEU A 285 -7.40 -23.00 8.86
N TYR A 286 -7.04 -24.26 8.69
CA TYR A 286 -6.09 -24.67 7.64
C TYR A 286 -6.64 -24.53 6.20
N GLU A 287 -7.98 -24.54 6.05
CA GLU A 287 -8.62 -24.35 4.74
C GLU A 287 -8.56 -22.89 4.27
N LEU A 288 -8.33 -21.99 5.21
CA LEU A 288 -8.28 -20.57 4.94
C LEU A 288 -6.82 -20.16 4.71
N GLY A 289 -6.54 -19.63 3.56
CA GLY A 289 -5.31 -18.89 3.33
C GLY A 289 -5.13 -17.76 4.34
N GLY A 290 -4.03 -17.03 4.30
CA GLY A 290 -3.85 -15.82 5.09
C GLY A 290 -4.93 -14.78 4.80
N LEU A 291 -4.97 -13.74 5.61
CA LEU A 291 -5.87 -12.60 5.43
C LEU A 291 -5.25 -11.62 4.43
N THR A 292 -6.05 -11.12 3.51
CA THR A 292 -5.65 -9.99 2.68
C THR A 292 -5.43 -8.77 3.58
N PRO A 293 -4.32 -8.01 3.43
CA PRO A 293 -4.11 -6.77 4.17
C PRO A 293 -5.26 -5.78 3.93
N SER A 294 -5.66 -5.08 4.98
CA SER A 294 -6.64 -3.99 4.87
C SER A 294 -5.97 -2.78 4.22
N ASN A 295 -6.72 -2.04 3.41
CA ASN A 295 -6.32 -0.71 2.94
C ASN A 295 -6.73 0.42 3.90
N LEU A 296 -7.35 0.10 5.02
CA LEU A 296 -7.65 1.04 6.09
C LEU A 296 -6.66 0.82 7.24
N TRP A 297 -5.72 1.76 7.40
CA TRP A 297 -4.64 1.73 8.38
C TRP A 297 -4.96 2.66 9.55
N TYR A 298 -5.79 2.17 10.47
CA TYR A 298 -6.30 2.95 11.61
C TYR A 298 -5.63 2.61 12.95
N ASP A 299 -4.85 1.53 13.01
CA ASP A 299 -4.18 1.08 14.22
C ASP A 299 -2.86 1.84 14.39
N LEU A 300 -2.90 2.97 15.11
CA LEU A 300 -1.74 3.84 15.34
C LEU A 300 -0.60 3.14 16.11
N GLU A 301 -0.88 2.09 16.88
CA GLU A 301 0.17 1.31 17.54
C GLU A 301 0.98 0.49 16.53
N VAL A 302 0.35 0.07 15.44
CA VAL A 302 0.97 -0.72 14.35
C VAL A 302 1.52 0.20 13.26
N THR A 303 0.72 1.16 12.81
CA THR A 303 1.08 2.04 11.67
C THR A 303 1.92 3.24 12.12
N GLY A 304 1.88 3.57 13.40
CA GLY A 304 2.65 4.66 13.97
C GLY A 304 2.11 6.05 13.61
N HIS A 305 2.74 7.05 14.18
CA HIS A 305 2.54 8.47 13.87
C HIS A 305 3.87 9.21 14.10
N THR A 306 3.97 10.44 13.63
CA THR A 306 5.23 11.23 13.64
C THR A 306 5.90 11.30 15.02
N ARG A 307 5.12 11.43 16.12
CA ARG A 307 5.67 11.46 17.49
C ARG A 307 6.27 10.11 17.87
N ARG A 308 5.60 9.02 17.51
CA ARG A 308 6.08 7.65 17.79
C ARG A 308 7.36 7.37 17.02
N ALA A 309 7.41 7.70 15.73
CA ALA A 309 8.61 7.55 14.92
C ALA A 309 9.79 8.31 15.51
N LYS A 310 9.59 9.57 15.96
CA LYS A 310 10.61 10.35 16.66
C LYS A 310 11.06 9.71 17.98
N TYR A 311 10.13 9.13 18.74
CA TYR A 311 10.43 8.42 19.98
C TYR A 311 11.25 7.16 19.71
N ASP A 312 10.83 6.34 18.75
CA ASP A 312 11.49 5.10 18.39
C ASP A 312 12.91 5.37 17.88
N LEU A 313 13.08 6.37 17.00
CA LEU A 313 14.39 6.82 16.54
C LEU A 313 15.29 7.28 17.68
N LYS A 314 14.76 8.01 18.67
CA LYS A 314 15.53 8.41 19.86
C LYS A 314 15.90 7.22 20.74
N THR A 315 15.05 6.23 20.83
CA THR A 315 15.24 5.03 21.65
C THR A 315 16.26 4.09 21.01
N PHE A 316 16.27 4.00 19.67
CA PHE A 316 17.33 3.32 18.92
C PHE A 316 18.64 4.10 18.86
N SER A 317 18.71 5.24 19.52
CA SER A 317 19.71 6.28 19.33
C SER A 317 21.03 6.10 20.10
N LEU A 318 21.60 4.94 20.08
CA LEU A 318 23.07 4.86 20.03
C LEU A 318 23.62 5.39 18.69
N PHE A 319 22.75 5.51 17.67
CA PHE A 319 23.06 5.99 16.32
C PHE A 319 22.57 7.40 15.99
N SER A 320 21.78 8.06 16.87
CA SER A 320 20.96 9.20 16.47
C SER A 320 21.63 10.57 16.48
N SER A 321 22.76 10.72 17.15
CA SER A 321 23.38 12.06 17.23
C SER A 321 24.20 12.46 16.00
N MET A 322 24.66 11.50 15.19
CA MET A 322 25.46 11.78 13.99
C MET A 322 24.64 11.88 12.70
N ILE A 323 23.71 10.97 12.48
CA ILE A 323 22.96 10.91 11.20
C ILE A 323 21.99 12.07 11.05
N TRP A 324 21.38 12.56 12.14
CA TRP A 324 20.39 13.64 12.07
C TRP A 324 20.97 15.02 11.75
N ASN A 325 22.18 15.30 12.17
CA ASN A 325 22.79 16.61 11.89
C ASN A 325 23.21 16.74 10.42
N ASP A 326 23.53 15.64 9.74
CA ASP A 326 23.95 15.63 8.34
C ASP A 326 22.79 15.48 7.34
N LEU A 327 21.64 14.96 7.79
CA LEU A 327 20.43 14.82 6.95
C LEU A 327 19.52 16.07 6.97
N LEU A 328 19.70 16.95 7.96
CA LEU A 328 18.90 18.17 8.12
C LEU A 328 19.62 19.45 7.69
N GLN A 329 20.88 19.42 7.24
CA GLN A 329 21.61 20.46 6.56
C GLN A 329 21.53 20.28 5.03
#